data_a5f0e34188b76722537470a3012c3d67
#
_entry.id   a5f0e34188b76722537470a3012c3d67
#
_cell.length_a   1.000
_cell.length_b   1.000
_cell.length_c   1.000
_cell.angle_alpha   90.00
_cell.angle_beta   90.00
_cell.angle_gamma   90.00
#
_symmetry.space_group_name_H-M   'P 1'
#
loop_
_entity.id
_entity.type
_entity.pdbx_description
1 polymer ?
#
loop_
_entity_poly.entity_id
_entity_poly.type
_entity_poly.pdbx_seq_one_letter_code
_entity_poly.pdbx_strand_id
1 'polypeptide(L)'
;MELVITLTVLAIAIPTLLNLAAYVSQQSVRSSTMLKGTRLAQGLTEEILSVNFDELASKDANGNWSTTLAAETSTTGRDGTTNESTSNKTTFDDVDDFNGFSETMTGSFAGYTRSVTVAYVSAPNINTPLTIPSPVPNSWTPDYKRVVVTVTPPVGPSVSVVTLVTPVNFL
;
A
#
# COMPACT_ATOMS: atom_id res chain seq x y z
N MET A 1 63.27 11.63 0.91
CA MET A 1 62.18 12.43 0.26
C MET A 1 61.02 11.55 -0.16
N GLU A 2 61.23 10.44 -0.86
CA GLU A 2 60.17 9.55 -1.40
C GLU A 2 59.24 8.99 -0.30
N LEU A 3 59.80 8.58 0.84
CA LEU A 3 59.01 7.99 1.93
C LEU A 3 58.01 8.96 2.55
N VAL A 4 58.35 10.24 2.63
CA VAL A 4 57.45 11.29 3.15
C VAL A 4 56.33 11.58 2.16
N ILE A 5 56.61 11.59 0.86
CA ILE A 5 55.61 11.80 -0.18
C ILE A 5 54.60 10.64 -0.22
N THR A 6 55.10 9.40 -0.14
CA THR A 6 54.27 8.19 -0.14
C THR A 6 53.35 8.16 1.10
N LEU A 7 53.85 8.55 2.24
CA LEU A 7 53.08 8.56 3.50
C LEU A 7 51.99 9.65 3.47
N THR A 8 52.30 10.79 2.86
CA THR A 8 51.35 11.88 2.69
C THR A 8 50.21 11.49 1.75
N VAL A 9 50.53 10.84 0.61
CA VAL A 9 49.53 10.36 -0.36
C VAL A 9 48.63 9.29 0.28
N LEU A 10 49.20 8.35 1.04
CA LEU A 10 48.46 7.32 1.75
C LEU A 10 47.54 7.94 2.83
N ALA A 11 48.02 8.94 3.56
CA ALA A 11 47.22 9.62 4.59
C ALA A 11 45.97 10.30 4.03
N ILE A 12 45.99 10.74 2.79
CA ILE A 12 44.84 11.35 2.11
C ILE A 12 43.98 10.28 1.41
N ALA A 13 44.60 9.27 0.82
CA ALA A 13 43.89 8.26 0.03
C ALA A 13 43.05 7.29 0.89
N ILE A 14 43.58 6.86 2.04
CA ILE A 14 42.87 5.89 2.89
C ILE A 14 41.53 6.42 3.43
N PRO A 15 41.43 7.63 4.00
CA PRO A 15 40.16 8.15 4.48
C PRO A 15 39.11 8.31 3.36
N THR A 16 39.53 8.73 2.16
CA THR A 16 38.62 8.86 1.03
C THR A 16 38.09 7.53 0.55
N LEU A 17 38.92 6.49 0.50
CA LEU A 17 38.48 5.13 0.16
C LEU A 17 37.55 4.54 1.21
N LEU A 18 37.81 4.76 2.49
CA LEU A 18 36.93 4.30 3.58
C LEU A 18 35.57 4.98 3.53
N ASN A 19 35.52 6.28 3.28
CA ASN A 19 34.27 7.02 3.10
C ASN A 19 33.47 6.52 1.89
N LEU A 20 34.14 6.26 0.76
CA LEU A 20 33.50 5.69 -0.41
C LEU A 20 32.94 4.29 -0.14
N ALA A 21 33.71 3.43 0.51
CA ALA A 21 33.26 2.09 0.87
C ALA A 21 32.05 2.13 1.81
N ALA A 22 32.04 3.01 2.81
CA ALA A 22 30.89 3.23 3.70
C ALA A 22 29.65 3.72 2.93
N TYR A 23 29.82 4.67 2.02
CA TYR A 23 28.75 5.18 1.17
C TYR A 23 28.13 4.09 0.29
N VAL A 24 28.95 3.30 -0.41
CA VAL A 24 28.49 2.20 -1.26
C VAL A 24 27.75 1.15 -0.43
N SER A 25 28.24 0.82 0.75
CA SER A 25 27.59 -0.11 1.66
C SER A 25 26.20 0.39 2.09
N GLN A 26 26.09 1.66 2.47
CA GLN A 26 24.80 2.27 2.83
C GLN A 26 23.81 2.28 1.67
N GLN A 27 24.26 2.58 0.46
CA GLN A 27 23.41 2.55 -0.74
C GLN A 27 22.91 1.14 -1.05
N SER A 28 23.75 0.12 -0.89
CA SER A 28 23.36 -1.27 -1.07
C SER A 28 22.27 -1.70 -0.10
N VAL A 29 22.41 -1.36 1.19
CA VAL A 29 21.41 -1.64 2.22
C VAL A 29 20.09 -0.92 1.90
N ARG A 30 20.17 0.36 1.52
CA ARG A 30 18.99 1.16 1.17
C ARG A 30 18.23 0.58 -0.03
N SER A 31 18.95 0.19 -1.08
CA SER A 31 18.35 -0.45 -2.25
C SER A 31 17.67 -1.77 -1.91
N SER A 32 18.31 -2.62 -1.11
CA SER A 32 17.75 -3.88 -0.62
C SER A 32 16.47 -3.65 0.21
N THR A 33 16.48 -2.65 1.09
CA THR A 33 15.33 -2.28 1.93
C THR A 33 14.15 -1.82 1.08
N MET A 34 14.39 -0.96 0.09
CA MET A 34 13.35 -0.50 -0.84
C MET A 34 12.76 -1.65 -1.65
N LEU A 35 13.59 -2.57 -2.16
CA LEU A 35 13.11 -3.73 -2.91
C LEU A 35 12.22 -4.64 -2.06
N LYS A 36 12.60 -4.90 -0.81
CA LYS A 36 11.76 -5.65 0.15
C LYS A 36 10.44 -4.92 0.41
N GLY A 37 10.48 -3.61 0.63
CA GLY A 37 9.29 -2.78 0.82
C GLY A 37 8.34 -2.84 -0.38
N THR A 38 8.88 -2.73 -1.60
CA THR A 38 8.08 -2.82 -2.83
C THR A 38 7.39 -4.19 -2.96
N ARG A 39 8.11 -5.28 -2.71
CA ARG A 39 7.53 -6.63 -2.75
C ARG A 39 6.41 -6.82 -1.74
N LEU A 40 6.58 -6.29 -0.52
CA LEU A 40 5.54 -6.35 0.51
C LEU A 40 4.31 -5.51 0.14
N ALA A 41 4.53 -4.34 -0.48
CA ALA A 41 3.44 -3.50 -0.95
C ALA A 41 2.67 -4.16 -2.10
N GLN A 42 3.39 -4.72 -3.08
CA GLN A 42 2.77 -5.44 -4.20
C GLN A 42 1.95 -6.64 -3.73
N GLY A 43 2.51 -7.49 -2.84
CA GLY A 43 1.79 -8.65 -2.34
C GLY A 43 0.50 -8.28 -1.60
N LEU A 44 0.50 -7.20 -0.79
CA LEU A 44 -0.72 -6.73 -0.16
C LEU A 44 -1.70 -6.10 -1.15
N THR A 45 -1.18 -5.39 -2.17
CA THR A 45 -2.03 -4.85 -3.25
C THR A 45 -2.73 -5.97 -4.02
N GLU A 46 -2.02 -7.06 -4.37
CA GLU A 46 -2.60 -8.22 -5.05
C GLU A 46 -3.67 -8.91 -4.18
N GLU A 47 -3.44 -9.00 -2.87
CA GLU A 47 -4.42 -9.52 -1.91
C GLU A 47 -5.70 -8.66 -1.91
N ILE A 48 -5.58 -7.34 -1.86
CA ILE A 48 -6.71 -6.41 -1.92
C ILE A 48 -7.45 -6.50 -3.26
N LEU A 49 -6.74 -6.66 -4.36
CA LEU A 49 -7.35 -6.80 -5.69
C LEU A 49 -8.05 -8.15 -5.91
N SER A 50 -7.84 -9.12 -5.03
CA SER A 50 -8.47 -10.44 -5.11
C SER A 50 -9.84 -10.53 -4.44
N VAL A 51 -10.21 -9.55 -3.62
CA VAL A 51 -11.53 -9.47 -2.97
C VAL A 51 -12.54 -8.71 -3.83
N ASN A 52 -13.80 -8.68 -3.41
CA ASN A 52 -14.85 -7.95 -4.12
C ASN A 52 -14.59 -6.44 -4.10
N PHE A 53 -15.17 -5.72 -5.04
CA PHE A 53 -15.11 -4.25 -5.01
C PHE A 53 -15.87 -3.68 -3.82
N ASP A 54 -17.00 -4.29 -3.50
CA ASP A 54 -17.97 -3.84 -2.51
C ASP A 54 -18.80 -5.04 -2.05
N GLU A 55 -19.25 -5.12 -0.79
CA GLU A 55 -20.05 -6.22 -0.25
C GLU A 55 -21.32 -6.50 -1.03
N LEU A 56 -21.99 -5.43 -1.47
CA LEU A 56 -23.22 -5.51 -2.25
C LEU A 56 -22.96 -5.77 -3.75
N ALA A 57 -21.70 -5.84 -4.15
CA ALA A 57 -21.34 -6.24 -5.52
C ALA A 57 -21.52 -7.75 -5.68
N SER A 58 -22.76 -8.19 -5.86
CA SER A 58 -23.09 -9.58 -6.19
C SER A 58 -23.01 -9.84 -7.69
N LYS A 59 -22.56 -11.03 -8.06
CA LYS A 59 -22.63 -11.49 -9.44
C LYS A 59 -24.04 -12.01 -9.72
N ASP A 60 -24.61 -11.62 -10.87
CA ASP A 60 -25.85 -12.21 -11.38
C ASP A 60 -25.60 -13.69 -11.82
N ALA A 61 -26.67 -14.38 -12.20
CA ALA A 61 -26.58 -15.77 -12.68
C ALA A 61 -25.70 -15.95 -13.94
N ASN A 62 -25.37 -14.85 -14.65
CA ASN A 62 -24.51 -14.84 -15.84
C ASN A 62 -23.06 -14.46 -15.49
N GLY A 63 -22.76 -14.20 -14.22
CA GLY A 63 -21.43 -13.82 -13.76
C GLY A 63 -21.12 -12.33 -13.89
N ASN A 64 -22.10 -11.49 -14.26
CA ASN A 64 -21.93 -10.05 -14.31
C ASN A 64 -22.14 -9.46 -12.92
N TRP A 65 -21.29 -8.50 -12.57
CA TRP A 65 -21.47 -7.77 -11.32
C TRP A 65 -22.76 -6.94 -11.37
N SER A 66 -23.47 -6.91 -10.27
CA SER A 66 -24.59 -6.00 -10.11
C SER A 66 -24.10 -4.56 -10.27
N THR A 67 -24.68 -3.83 -11.22
CA THR A 67 -24.39 -2.39 -11.42
C THR A 67 -25.05 -1.51 -10.36
N THR A 68 -25.88 -2.10 -9.51
CA THR A 68 -26.43 -1.42 -8.34
C THR A 68 -25.36 -1.49 -7.26
N LEU A 69 -24.44 -0.56 -7.31
CA LEU A 69 -23.66 -0.18 -6.12
C LEU A 69 -24.72 0.38 -5.16
N ALA A 70 -25.35 -0.50 -4.41
CA ALA A 70 -26.17 -0.06 -3.30
C ALA A 70 -25.20 0.63 -2.37
N ALA A 71 -25.46 1.90 -2.11
CA ALA A 71 -24.63 2.72 -1.29
C ALA A 71 -24.46 2.01 0.05
N GLU A 72 -23.26 1.51 0.26
CA GLU A 72 -22.89 1.06 1.60
C GLU A 72 -23.11 2.16 2.61
N THR A 73 -23.37 1.73 3.79
CA THR A 73 -23.52 2.60 4.95
C THR A 73 -22.34 3.56 5.04
N SER A 74 -22.60 4.79 5.17
CA SER A 74 -21.85 6.04 5.31
C SER A 74 -20.35 6.02 5.68
N THR A 75 -19.65 4.89 5.65
CA THR A 75 -18.24 4.76 6.04
C THR A 75 -17.51 3.79 5.13
N THR A 76 -16.39 4.24 4.54
CA THR A 76 -15.38 3.32 4.00
C THR A 76 -14.82 2.48 5.13
N GLY A 77 -14.82 1.20 4.96
CA GLY A 77 -14.29 0.27 5.94
C GLY A 77 -15.37 -0.61 6.56
N ARG A 78 -14.94 -1.57 7.28
CA ARG A 78 -15.72 -2.65 7.92
C ARG A 78 -17.10 -2.20 8.34
N ASP A 79 -18.11 -2.73 7.72
CA ASP A 79 -19.48 -2.27 7.87
C ASP A 79 -20.22 -2.87 9.07
N GLY A 80 -19.49 -3.50 9.98
CA GLY A 80 -19.98 -3.91 11.27
C GLY A 80 -20.85 -5.18 11.25
N THR A 81 -20.82 -5.94 10.18
CA THR A 81 -21.30 -7.30 10.22
C THR A 81 -20.36 -8.11 11.11
N THR A 82 -20.88 -8.84 11.99
CA THR A 82 -20.45 -9.40 13.25
C THR A 82 -19.07 -10.10 13.34
N ASN A 83 -18.25 -10.13 12.29
CA ASN A 83 -17.04 -10.93 12.24
C ASN A 83 -15.79 -10.21 11.70
N GLU A 84 -15.86 -8.98 11.23
CA GLU A 84 -14.72 -8.27 10.70
C GLU A 84 -13.84 -7.68 11.80
N SER A 85 -12.68 -8.25 11.96
CA SER A 85 -11.72 -7.82 12.96
C SER A 85 -10.72 -6.82 12.39
N THR A 86 -10.45 -5.73 13.09
CA THR A 86 -9.43 -4.73 12.71
C THR A 86 -8.03 -5.30 12.52
N SER A 87 -7.78 -6.49 13.03
CA SER A 87 -6.45 -7.13 13.03
C SER A 87 -6.41 -8.45 12.25
N ASN A 88 -7.54 -8.91 11.71
CA ASN A 88 -7.61 -10.19 11.02
C ASN A 88 -8.15 -10.01 9.58
N LYS A 89 -7.25 -9.80 8.64
CA LYS A 89 -7.58 -9.63 7.23
C LYS A 89 -8.21 -10.86 6.56
N THR A 90 -8.24 -12.02 7.22
CA THR A 90 -8.91 -13.21 6.66
C THR A 90 -10.43 -13.11 6.70
N THR A 91 -10.96 -12.12 7.39
CA THR A 91 -12.38 -11.83 7.45
C THR A 91 -12.82 -10.71 6.51
N PHE A 92 -11.87 -10.09 5.80
CA PHE A 92 -12.14 -9.03 4.84
C PHE A 92 -12.64 -9.65 3.55
N ASP A 93 -13.78 -9.22 3.05
CA ASP A 93 -14.41 -9.76 1.85
C ASP A 93 -14.56 -8.73 0.73
N ASP A 94 -14.30 -7.46 1.04
CA ASP A 94 -14.22 -6.39 0.04
C ASP A 94 -13.01 -5.45 0.19
N VAL A 95 -12.89 -4.51 -0.75
CA VAL A 95 -11.71 -3.61 -0.85
C VAL A 95 -11.66 -2.62 0.30
N ASP A 96 -12.78 -2.11 0.77
CA ASP A 96 -12.80 -1.05 1.78
C ASP A 96 -12.65 -1.55 3.22
N ASP A 97 -12.80 -2.83 3.47
CA ASP A 97 -12.42 -3.47 4.73
C ASP A 97 -10.96 -3.24 5.08
N PHE A 98 -10.12 -3.13 4.06
CA PHE A 98 -8.71 -2.82 4.25
C PHE A 98 -8.45 -1.38 4.71
N ASN A 99 -9.45 -0.51 4.71
CA ASN A 99 -9.24 0.87 5.14
C ASN A 99 -8.84 0.95 6.61
N GLY A 100 -7.68 1.56 6.87
CA GLY A 100 -7.10 1.65 8.21
C GLY A 100 -6.40 0.36 8.68
N PHE A 101 -6.33 -0.68 7.83
CA PHE A 101 -5.56 -1.89 8.16
C PHE A 101 -4.08 -1.56 8.34
N SER A 102 -3.48 -2.15 9.36
CA SER A 102 -2.04 -2.03 9.62
C SER A 102 -1.53 -3.30 10.30
N GLU A 103 -0.43 -3.82 9.80
CA GLU A 103 0.26 -4.98 10.38
C GLU A 103 1.77 -4.81 10.43
N THR A 104 2.39 -5.32 11.47
CA THR A 104 3.85 -5.40 11.57
C THR A 104 4.30 -6.80 11.19
N MET A 105 5.21 -6.86 10.23
CA MET A 105 5.72 -8.11 9.69
C MET A 105 6.68 -8.80 10.66
N THR A 106 6.71 -10.12 10.58
CA THR A 106 7.59 -10.99 11.38
C THR A 106 8.53 -11.79 10.47
N GLY A 107 9.42 -12.60 11.05
CA GLY A 107 10.34 -13.46 10.30
C GLY A 107 11.32 -12.68 9.44
N SER A 108 11.43 -13.02 8.17
CA SER A 108 12.38 -12.41 7.21
C SER A 108 12.12 -10.94 6.92
N PHE A 109 10.93 -10.44 7.29
CA PHE A 109 10.51 -9.05 7.11
C PHE A 109 10.26 -8.34 8.44
N ALA A 110 10.81 -8.87 9.54
CA ALA A 110 10.63 -8.29 10.86
C ALA A 110 10.98 -6.79 10.88
N GLY A 111 10.11 -5.99 11.53
CA GLY A 111 10.24 -4.55 11.65
C GLY A 111 9.68 -3.74 10.47
N TYR A 112 9.21 -4.38 9.39
CA TYR A 112 8.42 -3.70 8.38
C TYR A 112 6.97 -3.59 8.84
N THR A 113 6.36 -2.43 8.62
CA THR A 113 4.91 -2.23 8.84
C THR A 113 4.25 -1.94 7.52
N ARG A 114 3.14 -2.64 7.23
CA ARG A 114 2.27 -2.37 6.08
C ARG A 114 1.01 -1.69 6.57
N SER A 115 0.56 -0.66 5.87
CA SER A 115 -0.71 0.02 6.15
C SER A 115 -1.45 0.30 4.86
N VAL A 116 -2.78 0.35 4.96
CA VAL A 116 -3.67 0.57 3.82
C VAL A 116 -4.59 1.74 4.11
N THR A 117 -4.81 2.56 3.09
CA THR A 117 -5.85 3.58 3.09
C THR A 117 -6.68 3.40 1.83
N VAL A 118 -7.98 3.30 1.98
CA VAL A 118 -8.95 3.23 0.89
C VAL A 118 -9.82 4.47 0.93
N ALA A 119 -10.09 5.05 -0.22
CA ALA A 119 -10.97 6.19 -0.34
C ALA A 119 -11.72 6.17 -1.69
N TYR A 120 -12.99 6.51 -1.68
CA TYR A 120 -13.72 6.76 -2.90
C TYR A 120 -13.21 8.01 -3.60
N VAL A 121 -13.06 7.93 -4.92
CA VAL A 121 -12.60 9.04 -5.77
C VAL A 121 -13.40 9.08 -7.06
N SER A 122 -13.41 10.23 -7.74
CA SER A 122 -14.09 10.41 -9.03
C SER A 122 -13.09 10.55 -10.18
N ALA A 123 -13.52 10.22 -11.39
CA ALA A 123 -12.73 10.30 -12.62
C ALA A 123 -11.98 11.64 -12.83
N PRO A 124 -12.58 12.82 -12.61
CA PRO A 124 -11.86 14.08 -12.84
C PRO A 124 -10.79 14.36 -11.79
N ASN A 125 -10.87 13.75 -10.58
CA ASN A 125 -9.91 14.03 -9.51
C ASN A 125 -9.62 12.81 -8.62
N ILE A 126 -8.84 11.89 -9.14
CA ILE A 126 -8.47 10.64 -8.47
C ILE A 126 -7.59 10.82 -7.23
N ASN A 127 -7.06 12.01 -6.99
CA ASN A 127 -6.20 12.29 -5.85
C ASN A 127 -6.94 12.88 -4.64
N THR A 128 -8.17 13.32 -4.84
CA THR A 128 -8.98 13.91 -3.78
C THR A 128 -10.06 12.93 -3.35
N PRO A 129 -10.01 12.43 -2.10
CA PRO A 129 -11.09 11.61 -1.55
C PRO A 129 -12.44 12.32 -1.65
N LEU A 130 -13.46 11.59 -2.04
CA LEU A 130 -14.84 12.06 -1.97
C LEU A 130 -15.32 12.04 -0.53
N THR A 131 -16.10 13.05 -0.17
CA THR A 131 -16.83 13.02 1.10
C THR A 131 -18.06 12.14 0.90
N ILE A 132 -18.20 11.09 1.70
CA ILE A 132 -19.37 10.23 1.68
C ILE A 132 -20.54 11.03 2.25
N PRO A 133 -21.64 11.22 1.49
CA PRO A 133 -22.81 11.95 2.01
C PRO A 133 -23.49 11.13 3.11
N SER A 134 -24.10 11.82 4.08
CA SER A 134 -24.86 11.17 5.15
C SER A 134 -26.25 11.84 5.25
N PRO A 135 -27.36 11.11 5.01
CA PRO A 135 -27.42 9.73 4.52
C PRO A 135 -26.91 9.58 3.09
N VAL A 136 -26.42 8.40 2.73
CA VAL A 136 -25.96 8.10 1.37
C VAL A 136 -27.16 7.98 0.44
N PRO A 137 -27.26 8.82 -0.61
CA PRO A 137 -28.38 8.71 -1.54
C PRO A 137 -28.16 7.52 -2.49
N ASN A 138 -29.26 6.85 -2.91
CA ASN A 138 -29.23 5.73 -3.85
C ASN A 138 -28.60 6.07 -5.21
N SER A 139 -28.46 7.36 -5.52
CA SER A 139 -27.82 7.86 -6.74
C SER A 139 -26.32 8.12 -6.58
N TRP A 140 -25.76 7.89 -5.39
CA TRP A 140 -24.34 8.09 -5.16
C TRP A 140 -23.56 6.87 -5.64
N THR A 141 -22.90 7.03 -6.76
CA THR A 141 -22.12 5.99 -7.42
C THR A 141 -20.70 6.52 -7.65
N PRO A 142 -19.78 6.31 -6.72
CA PRO A 142 -18.40 6.71 -6.93
C PRO A 142 -17.77 5.85 -8.04
N ASP A 143 -16.94 6.49 -8.89
CA ASP A 143 -16.34 5.82 -10.04
C ASP A 143 -15.28 4.79 -9.64
N TYR A 144 -14.52 5.08 -8.56
CA TYR A 144 -13.35 4.30 -8.18
C TYR A 144 -13.15 4.28 -6.67
N LYS A 145 -12.55 3.18 -6.18
CA LYS A 145 -11.86 3.14 -4.89
C LYS A 145 -10.35 3.33 -5.14
N ARG A 146 -9.75 4.35 -4.52
CA ARG A 146 -8.30 4.56 -4.53
C ARG A 146 -7.70 3.86 -3.33
N VAL A 147 -6.86 2.88 -3.59
CA VAL A 147 -6.13 2.11 -2.58
C VAL A 147 -4.69 2.60 -2.51
N VAL A 148 -4.22 2.93 -1.34
CA VAL A 148 -2.83 3.30 -1.06
C VAL A 148 -2.27 2.30 -0.07
N VAL A 149 -1.35 1.48 -0.51
CA VAL A 149 -0.59 0.55 0.34
C VAL A 149 0.75 1.19 0.65
N THR A 150 1.02 1.46 1.92
CA THR A 150 2.28 2.04 2.38
C THR A 150 3.04 1.01 3.22
N VAL A 151 4.31 0.81 2.88
CA VAL A 151 5.23 -0.04 3.64
C VAL A 151 6.32 0.82 4.26
N THR A 152 6.39 0.80 5.56
CA THR A 152 7.40 1.51 6.35
C THR A 152 8.45 0.50 6.82
N PRO A 153 9.70 0.62 6.36
CA PRO A 153 10.78 -0.22 6.82
C PRO A 153 11.27 0.21 8.22
N PRO A 154 11.99 -0.67 8.93
CA PRO A 154 12.59 -0.31 10.22
C PRO A 154 13.62 0.83 10.11
N VAL A 155 14.24 0.97 8.93
CA VAL A 155 15.20 2.04 8.62
C VAL A 155 15.05 2.45 7.16
N GLY A 156 14.98 3.75 6.90
CA GLY A 156 14.89 4.30 5.55
C GLY A 156 13.49 4.83 5.20
N PRO A 157 13.30 5.27 3.97
CA PRO A 157 12.03 5.84 3.52
C PRO A 157 10.96 4.77 3.32
N SER A 158 9.71 5.16 3.53
CA SER A 158 8.54 4.34 3.19
C SER A 158 8.37 4.22 1.67
N VAL A 159 7.75 3.11 1.26
CA VAL A 159 7.36 2.85 -0.12
C VAL A 159 5.84 2.81 -0.18
N SER A 160 5.24 3.50 -1.14
CA SER A 160 3.80 3.47 -1.34
C SER A 160 3.45 3.03 -2.76
N VAL A 161 2.47 2.15 -2.87
CA VAL A 161 1.83 1.75 -4.12
C VAL A 161 0.42 2.29 -4.12
N VAL A 162 0.04 2.96 -5.20
CA VAL A 162 -1.31 3.50 -5.39
C VAL A 162 -1.98 2.75 -6.53
N THR A 163 -3.18 2.25 -6.26
CA THR A 163 -4.01 1.53 -7.24
C THR A 163 -5.41 2.12 -7.25
N LEU A 164 -6.01 2.14 -8.42
CA LEU A 164 -7.44 2.44 -8.59
C LEU A 164 -8.17 1.14 -8.84
N VAL A 165 -9.20 0.91 -8.06
CA VAL A 165 -10.11 -0.23 -8.22
C VAL A 165 -11.44 0.30 -8.75
N THR A 166 -11.98 -0.37 -9.72
CA THR A 166 -13.24 0.00 -10.38
C THR A 166 -14.24 -1.15 -10.27
N PRO A 167 -15.53 -0.88 -10.16
CA PRO A 167 -16.56 -1.91 -10.13
C PRO A 167 -16.76 -2.61 -11.50
N VAL A 168 -15.84 -2.41 -12.46
CA VAL A 168 -16.02 -2.89 -13.83
C VAL A 168 -15.84 -4.40 -13.94
N ASN A 169 -16.82 -5.01 -14.59
CA ASN A 169 -16.71 -6.32 -15.21
C ASN A 169 -15.67 -6.29 -16.32
N PHE A 170 -14.66 -7.11 -16.22
CA PHE A 170 -13.96 -7.52 -17.43
C PHE A 170 -14.85 -8.55 -18.14
N LEU A 171 -15.46 -8.14 -19.27
CA LEU A 171 -16.09 -9.00 -20.22
C LEU A 171 -15.07 -9.95 -20.84
#